data_a484379bbb88747dcc3f8d8fa9821264
#
_entry.id   a484379bbb88747dcc3f8d8fa9821264
#
_cell.length_a   1.000
_cell.length_b   1.000
_cell.length_c   1.000
_cell.angle_alpha   90.00
_cell.angle_beta   90.00
_cell.angle_gamma   90.00
#
_symmetry.space_group_name_H-M   'P 1'
#
loop_
_entity.id
_entity.type
_entity.pdbx_description
1 polymer ?
#
loop_
_entity_poly.entity_id
_entity_poly.type
_entity_poly.pdbx_seq_one_letter_code
_entity_poly.pdbx_strand_id
1 'polypeptide(L)'
;MPDTNPKSDLPAAVRKLSRARVLVVGDAMLDRYVFGHIDRISPEAPVPVLVVEKDLSEPGGAGNVVHNLIGLGAACAFVSVIGDDLAGTELTGLIGGQAGVEPMLLVQGGRRTTVKTRFVAEGSRRGGQHLLRSDREDTRPIHPKLAERLLRIAVGAISATSILVLSDYRKGVLSGTVAAELIAAAKAAGRQSIVDLRSNDWQRFAGADFLVPHAHDLLGHSNQANDTEITAAAQSLRTTHKFGALLVKRGTDGLSYIDAKTTLHLPLKSDETIDLAGAGDAAVATLAAALAAGIAPRIAARLAQAACGLIGAQLGSGVVHASALLVKVGEG
;
A
#
# COMPACT_ATOMS: atom_id res chain seq x y z
N MET A 1 -12.46 28.35 -15.17
CA MET A 1 -12.01 27.29 -16.09
C MET A 1 -13.13 26.30 -16.23
N PRO A 2 -13.52 25.87 -17.42
CA PRO A 2 -14.69 25.02 -17.60
C PRO A 2 -14.47 23.70 -16.87
N ASP A 3 -15.52 23.29 -16.16
CA ASP A 3 -15.65 21.99 -15.50
C ASP A 3 -15.75 20.92 -16.61
N THR A 4 -14.59 20.47 -17.10
CA THR A 4 -14.53 19.33 -18.02
C THR A 4 -15.06 18.11 -17.26
N ASN A 5 -15.99 17.40 -17.85
CA ASN A 5 -16.63 16.20 -17.28
C ASN A 5 -15.55 15.28 -16.70
N PRO A 6 -15.47 15.10 -15.36
CA PRO A 6 -14.37 14.38 -14.73
C PRO A 6 -14.27 12.90 -15.11
N LYS A 7 -15.29 12.35 -15.80
CA LYS A 7 -15.27 10.97 -16.29
C LYS A 7 -14.50 10.81 -17.61
N SER A 8 -14.43 11.85 -18.46
CA SER A 8 -13.74 11.77 -19.76
C SER A 8 -12.21 11.72 -19.61
N ASP A 9 -11.66 12.12 -18.48
CA ASP A 9 -10.22 12.25 -18.26
C ASP A 9 -9.56 10.99 -17.67
N LEU A 10 -10.34 10.06 -17.10
CA LEU A 10 -9.80 8.87 -16.43
C LEU A 10 -9.05 7.92 -17.37
N PRO A 11 -9.58 7.52 -18.55
CA PRO A 11 -8.84 6.66 -19.47
C PRO A 11 -7.54 7.31 -19.99
N ALA A 12 -7.56 8.62 -20.25
CA ALA A 12 -6.37 9.36 -20.65
C ALA A 12 -5.33 9.44 -19.53
N ALA A 13 -5.78 9.54 -18.27
CA ALA A 13 -4.91 9.52 -17.10
C ALA A 13 -4.27 8.15 -16.91
N VAL A 14 -5.01 7.03 -17.05
CA VAL A 14 -4.43 5.66 -16.95
C VAL A 14 -3.29 5.47 -17.94
N ARG A 15 -3.42 5.93 -19.19
CA ARG A 15 -2.35 5.81 -20.20
C ARG A 15 -1.07 6.58 -19.85
N LYS A 16 -1.11 7.52 -18.91
CA LYS A 16 0.07 8.28 -18.45
C LYS A 16 0.82 7.61 -17.30
N LEU A 17 0.23 6.63 -16.61
CA LEU A 17 0.81 6.02 -15.41
C LEU A 17 2.18 5.41 -15.67
N SER A 18 2.42 4.88 -16.87
CA SER A 18 3.72 4.31 -17.27
C SER A 18 4.87 5.33 -17.31
N ARG A 19 4.59 6.63 -17.22
CA ARG A 19 5.62 7.67 -17.14
C ARG A 19 6.10 7.91 -15.71
N ALA A 20 5.44 7.33 -14.73
CA ALA A 20 5.74 7.54 -13.32
C ALA A 20 7.08 6.89 -12.94
N ARG A 21 7.85 7.62 -12.12
CA ARG A 21 9.06 7.14 -11.45
C ARG A 21 8.89 7.36 -9.96
N VAL A 22 8.76 6.30 -9.20
CA VAL A 22 8.39 6.34 -7.78
C VAL A 22 9.53 5.81 -6.93
N LEU A 23 9.90 6.53 -5.86
CA LEU A 23 10.73 5.98 -4.81
C LEU A 23 9.82 5.44 -3.70
N VAL A 24 9.92 4.17 -3.40
CA VAL A 24 9.23 3.56 -2.25
C VAL A 24 10.24 3.23 -1.17
N VAL A 25 10.00 3.69 0.05
CA VAL A 25 10.77 3.36 1.24
C VAL A 25 9.82 2.85 2.31
N GLY A 26 10.07 1.67 2.88
CA GLY A 26 9.18 1.15 3.90
C GLY A 26 9.40 -0.31 4.26
N ASP A 27 8.46 -0.86 5.00
CA ASP A 27 8.53 -2.21 5.55
C ASP A 27 8.17 -3.26 4.50
N ALA A 28 9.17 -3.94 3.95
CA ALA A 28 8.97 -5.11 3.09
C ALA A 28 8.60 -6.34 3.93
N MET A 29 7.72 -7.17 3.39
CA MET A 29 7.31 -8.43 4.00
C MET A 29 6.96 -9.47 2.95
N LEU A 30 6.89 -10.73 3.35
CA LEU A 30 6.44 -11.83 2.51
C LEU A 30 5.01 -12.22 2.91
N ASP A 31 4.08 -12.07 2.01
CA ASP A 31 2.72 -12.60 2.15
C ASP A 31 2.68 -14.00 1.55
N ARG A 32 2.30 -15.00 2.36
CA ARG A 32 2.20 -16.39 1.96
C ARG A 32 0.77 -16.87 2.10
N TYR A 33 0.26 -17.52 1.07
CA TYR A 33 -1.06 -18.14 1.03
C TYR A 33 -0.89 -19.64 0.90
N VAL A 34 -1.54 -20.40 1.81
CA VAL A 34 -1.58 -21.85 1.81
C VAL A 34 -3.01 -22.25 1.55
N PHE A 35 -3.29 -22.75 0.34
CA PHE A 35 -4.61 -23.17 -0.10
C PHE A 35 -4.77 -24.67 0.04
N GLY A 36 -5.97 -25.13 0.38
CA GLY A 36 -6.31 -26.52 0.46
C GLY A 36 -7.75 -26.76 0.84
N HIS A 37 -8.11 -28.00 1.15
CA HIS A 37 -9.45 -28.39 1.60
C HIS A 37 -9.44 -28.97 3.00
N ILE A 38 -10.61 -28.95 3.67
CA ILE A 38 -10.83 -29.54 4.99
C ILE A 38 -11.82 -30.69 4.81
N ASP A 39 -11.38 -31.91 5.12
CA ASP A 39 -12.20 -33.12 5.04
C ASP A 39 -12.37 -33.82 6.40
N ARG A 40 -11.57 -33.49 7.42
CA ARG A 40 -11.58 -34.12 8.71
C ARG A 40 -11.14 -33.21 9.84
N ILE A 41 -11.51 -33.61 11.06
CA ILE A 41 -10.98 -33.08 12.32
C ILE A 41 -9.77 -33.92 12.74
N SER A 42 -8.75 -33.28 13.31
CA SER A 42 -7.57 -33.97 13.83
C SER A 42 -7.94 -34.91 14.97
N PRO A 43 -7.36 -36.14 15.02
CA PRO A 43 -7.50 -37.01 16.19
C PRO A 43 -6.69 -36.52 17.41
N GLU A 44 -5.75 -35.61 17.22
CA GLU A 44 -4.85 -35.10 18.29
C GLU A 44 -5.47 -33.92 19.05
N ALA A 45 -6.38 -33.16 18.41
CA ALA A 45 -7.06 -31.99 18.98
C ALA A 45 -8.30 -31.65 18.17
N PRO A 46 -9.30 -30.94 18.75
CA PRO A 46 -10.52 -30.55 18.03
C PRO A 46 -10.29 -29.37 17.05
N VAL A 47 -9.38 -29.58 16.10
CA VAL A 47 -9.01 -28.60 15.08
C VAL A 47 -9.17 -29.21 13.68
N PRO A 48 -9.58 -28.43 12.67
CA PRO A 48 -9.64 -28.89 11.29
C PRO A 48 -8.24 -29.24 10.76
N VAL A 49 -8.16 -30.24 9.88
CA VAL A 49 -6.95 -30.58 9.14
C VAL A 49 -7.09 -29.97 7.74
N LEU A 50 -6.23 -29.01 7.42
CA LEU A 50 -6.11 -28.46 6.07
C LEU A 50 -5.15 -29.36 5.26
N VAL A 51 -5.68 -30.02 4.24
CA VAL A 51 -4.87 -30.75 3.26
C VAL A 51 -4.41 -29.74 2.21
N VAL A 52 -3.12 -29.45 2.22
CA VAL A 52 -2.53 -28.40 1.38
C VAL A 52 -2.44 -28.88 -0.07
N GLU A 53 -2.90 -28.05 -1.00
CA GLU A 53 -2.88 -28.30 -2.44
C GLU A 53 -1.96 -27.32 -3.19
N LYS A 54 -1.85 -26.08 -2.68
CA LYS A 54 -1.10 -25.01 -3.34
C LYS A 54 -0.54 -24.02 -2.33
N ASP A 55 0.70 -23.60 -2.55
CA ASP A 55 1.36 -22.48 -1.88
C ASP A 55 1.60 -21.34 -2.86
N LEU A 56 1.40 -20.10 -2.41
CA LEU A 56 1.73 -18.89 -3.14
C LEU A 56 2.44 -17.93 -2.21
N SER A 57 3.55 -17.35 -2.68
CA SER A 57 4.26 -16.28 -1.98
C SER A 57 4.29 -15.02 -2.84
N GLU A 58 3.99 -13.88 -2.22
CA GLU A 58 3.93 -12.58 -2.88
C GLU A 58 4.64 -11.51 -2.03
N PRO A 59 5.19 -10.44 -2.65
CA PRO A 59 5.68 -9.30 -1.91
C PRO A 59 4.54 -8.59 -1.19
N GLY A 60 4.62 -8.46 0.13
CA GLY A 60 3.64 -7.78 0.97
C GLY A 60 4.13 -6.44 1.51
N GLY A 61 3.23 -5.68 2.13
CA GLY A 61 3.50 -4.36 2.67
C GLY A 61 4.03 -3.39 1.63
N ALA A 62 5.17 -2.72 1.90
CA ALA A 62 5.80 -1.85 0.91
C ALA A 62 6.14 -2.58 -0.40
N GLY A 63 6.43 -3.89 -0.34
CA GLY A 63 6.62 -4.74 -1.53
C GLY A 63 5.37 -4.88 -2.39
N ASN A 64 4.18 -4.91 -1.78
CA ASN A 64 2.91 -4.93 -2.52
C ASN A 64 2.60 -3.58 -3.21
N VAL A 65 2.98 -2.47 -2.59
CA VAL A 65 2.93 -1.15 -3.26
C VAL A 65 3.81 -1.16 -4.52
N VAL A 66 5.04 -1.68 -4.42
CA VAL A 66 5.95 -1.84 -5.57
C VAL A 66 5.34 -2.73 -6.64
N HIS A 67 4.80 -3.89 -6.26
CA HIS A 67 4.18 -4.83 -7.19
C HIS A 67 3.03 -4.18 -7.99
N ASN A 68 2.18 -3.41 -7.32
CA ASN A 68 1.10 -2.65 -7.97
C ASN A 68 1.62 -1.52 -8.87
N LEU A 69 2.70 -0.81 -8.49
CA LEU A 69 3.33 0.20 -9.36
C LEU A 69 3.79 -0.43 -10.68
N ILE A 70 4.41 -1.60 -10.63
CA ILE A 70 4.85 -2.32 -11.83
C ILE A 70 3.67 -2.79 -12.67
N GLY A 71 2.60 -3.31 -12.06
CA GLY A 71 1.36 -3.66 -12.76
C GLY A 71 0.73 -2.47 -13.51
N LEU A 72 0.90 -1.26 -12.98
CA LEU A 72 0.48 0.00 -13.62
C LEU A 72 1.48 0.49 -14.71
N GLY A 73 2.61 -0.20 -14.90
CA GLY A 73 3.66 0.16 -15.84
C GLY A 73 4.62 1.25 -15.36
N ALA A 74 4.57 1.64 -14.09
CA ALA A 74 5.46 2.64 -13.51
C ALA A 74 6.84 2.04 -13.22
N ALA A 75 7.91 2.87 -13.25
CA ALA A 75 9.22 2.47 -12.75
C ALA A 75 9.34 2.80 -11.24
N CYS A 76 10.03 1.93 -10.50
CA CYS A 76 10.13 2.03 -9.06
C CYS A 76 11.57 1.78 -8.56
N ALA A 77 12.11 2.71 -7.75
CA ALA A 77 13.22 2.44 -6.85
C ALA A 77 12.67 2.00 -5.50
N PHE A 78 13.15 0.90 -4.95
CA PHE A 78 12.61 0.33 -3.71
C PHE A 78 13.69 0.15 -2.65
N VAL A 79 13.59 0.88 -1.55
CA VAL A 79 14.52 0.81 -0.42
C VAL A 79 13.83 0.23 0.80
N SER A 80 14.38 -0.87 1.33
CA SER A 80 13.85 -1.53 2.53
C SER A 80 14.94 -2.27 3.30
N VAL A 81 14.56 -2.87 4.43
CA VAL A 81 15.42 -3.74 5.24
C VAL A 81 14.75 -5.09 5.42
N ILE A 82 15.51 -6.15 5.19
CA ILE A 82 15.11 -7.55 5.36
C ILE A 82 16.04 -8.26 6.36
N GLY A 83 15.65 -9.44 6.81
CA GLY A 83 16.50 -10.31 7.62
C GLY A 83 17.47 -11.11 6.76
N ASP A 84 18.49 -11.70 7.43
CA ASP A 84 19.38 -12.69 6.86
C ASP A 84 18.77 -14.09 7.05
N ASP A 85 17.65 -14.35 6.35
CA ASP A 85 16.88 -15.59 6.45
C ASP A 85 16.29 -15.99 5.08
N LEU A 86 15.76 -17.22 5.01
CA LEU A 86 15.17 -17.78 3.79
C LEU A 86 14.04 -16.89 3.24
N ALA A 87 13.22 -16.30 4.11
CA ALA A 87 12.14 -15.42 3.69
C ALA A 87 12.67 -14.12 3.06
N GLY A 88 13.80 -13.59 3.58
CA GLY A 88 14.49 -12.44 2.98
C GLY A 88 15.06 -12.76 1.61
N THR A 89 15.63 -13.94 1.43
CA THR A 89 16.13 -14.42 0.13
C THR A 89 14.98 -14.59 -0.88
N GLU A 90 13.89 -15.23 -0.46
CA GLU A 90 12.69 -15.44 -1.29
C GLU A 90 12.09 -14.07 -1.72
N LEU A 91 11.92 -13.15 -0.77
CA LEU A 91 11.40 -11.81 -1.05
C LEU A 91 12.29 -11.02 -2.01
N THR A 92 13.62 -11.15 -1.86
CA THR A 92 14.60 -10.52 -2.77
C THR A 92 14.44 -11.05 -4.18
N GLY A 93 14.25 -12.36 -4.35
CA GLY A 93 14.01 -12.99 -5.66
C GLY A 93 12.71 -12.50 -6.30
N LEU A 94 11.62 -12.45 -5.52
CA LEU A 94 10.31 -12.00 -6.00
C LEU A 94 10.32 -10.53 -6.46
N ILE A 95 11.02 -9.66 -5.72
CA ILE A 95 11.11 -8.23 -6.08
C ILE A 95 12.12 -8.02 -7.22
N GLY A 96 13.30 -8.65 -7.15
CA GLY A 96 14.37 -8.49 -8.13
C GLY A 96 14.03 -9.09 -9.51
N GLY A 97 13.11 -10.04 -9.57
CA GLY A 97 12.60 -10.63 -10.83
C GLY A 97 11.62 -9.72 -11.59
N GLN A 98 11.20 -8.58 -11.03
CA GLN A 98 10.23 -7.69 -11.66
C GLN A 98 10.93 -6.63 -12.51
N ALA A 99 10.66 -6.62 -13.82
CA ALA A 99 11.16 -5.57 -14.72
C ALA A 99 10.61 -4.19 -14.30
N GLY A 100 11.48 -3.17 -14.25
CA GLY A 100 11.11 -1.82 -13.85
C GLY A 100 11.29 -1.51 -12.36
N VAL A 101 11.73 -2.48 -11.55
CA VAL A 101 12.14 -2.27 -10.16
C VAL A 101 13.66 -2.15 -10.05
N GLU A 102 14.13 -1.17 -9.30
CA GLU A 102 15.50 -1.07 -8.80
C GLU A 102 15.50 -1.40 -7.30
N PRO A 103 15.77 -2.66 -6.91
CA PRO A 103 15.67 -3.07 -5.52
C PRO A 103 16.95 -2.71 -4.76
N MET A 104 16.81 -2.00 -3.65
CA MET A 104 17.88 -1.65 -2.71
C MET A 104 17.53 -2.19 -1.32
N LEU A 105 17.52 -3.52 -1.20
CA LEU A 105 17.20 -4.23 0.03
C LEU A 105 18.45 -4.39 0.89
N LEU A 106 18.43 -3.80 2.08
CA LEU A 106 19.49 -3.92 3.05
C LEU A 106 19.26 -5.14 3.96
N VAL A 107 20.28 -5.94 4.19
CA VAL A 107 20.19 -7.13 5.06
C VAL A 107 20.65 -6.76 6.47
N GLN A 108 19.82 -7.08 7.47
CA GLN A 108 20.16 -6.96 8.89
C GLN A 108 20.31 -8.33 9.53
N GLY A 109 21.53 -8.70 9.92
CA GLY A 109 21.76 -9.93 10.69
C GLY A 109 21.01 -9.95 12.02
N GLY A 110 20.48 -11.11 12.40
CA GLY A 110 19.71 -11.30 13.64
C GLY A 110 18.30 -10.68 13.63
N ARG A 111 17.87 -10.09 12.50
CA ARG A 111 16.49 -9.67 12.26
C ARG A 111 15.75 -10.78 11.52
N ARG A 112 14.46 -10.95 11.81
CA ARG A 112 13.59 -11.81 11.00
C ARG A 112 12.89 -10.99 9.94
N THR A 113 12.87 -11.50 8.71
CA THR A 113 11.97 -10.95 7.66
C THR A 113 10.53 -11.21 8.07
N THR A 114 9.68 -10.19 7.98
CA THR A 114 8.27 -10.34 8.30
C THR A 114 7.60 -11.26 7.28
N VAL A 115 6.93 -12.30 7.78
CA VAL A 115 6.13 -13.25 6.98
C VAL A 115 4.72 -13.31 7.53
N LYS A 116 3.72 -13.15 6.66
CA LYS A 116 2.30 -13.31 7.00
C LYS A 116 1.74 -14.49 6.22
N THR A 117 1.52 -15.60 6.91
CA THR A 117 0.96 -16.81 6.29
C THR A 117 -0.54 -16.88 6.53
N ARG A 118 -1.31 -16.94 5.44
CA ARG A 118 -2.77 -17.11 5.45
C ARG A 118 -3.12 -18.51 5.01
N PHE A 119 -3.86 -19.23 5.84
CA PHE A 119 -4.39 -20.55 5.53
C PHE A 119 -5.83 -20.38 5.03
N VAL A 120 -6.11 -20.89 3.81
CA VAL A 120 -7.36 -20.67 3.11
C VAL A 120 -7.94 -22.01 2.70
N ALA A 121 -9.14 -22.34 3.18
CA ALA A 121 -9.88 -23.48 2.67
C ALA A 121 -10.59 -23.10 1.37
N GLU A 122 -10.30 -23.82 0.29
CA GLU A 122 -11.07 -23.74 -0.94
C GLU A 122 -12.41 -24.45 -0.77
N GLY A 123 -13.49 -23.85 -1.25
CA GLY A 123 -14.83 -24.37 -1.07
C GLY A 123 -15.85 -23.70 -1.99
N SER A 124 -17.15 -23.94 -1.73
CA SER A 124 -18.28 -23.48 -2.56
C SER A 124 -18.48 -21.96 -2.60
N ARG A 125 -17.80 -21.20 -1.76
CA ARG A 125 -17.82 -19.73 -1.80
C ARG A 125 -16.74 -19.20 -2.74
N ARG A 126 -17.07 -18.22 -3.56
CA ARG A 126 -16.08 -17.49 -4.35
C ARG A 126 -15.00 -16.95 -3.42
N GLY A 127 -13.73 -17.32 -3.67
CA GLY A 127 -12.59 -16.80 -2.94
C GLY A 127 -12.09 -17.63 -1.75
N GLY A 128 -12.74 -18.75 -1.38
CA GLY A 128 -12.34 -19.59 -0.25
C GLY A 128 -12.67 -18.96 1.11
N GLN A 129 -12.30 -19.65 2.19
CA GLN A 129 -12.51 -19.22 3.57
C GLN A 129 -11.16 -19.09 4.28
N HIS A 130 -10.85 -17.92 4.81
CA HIS A 130 -9.69 -17.73 5.70
C HIS A 130 -9.91 -18.52 7.00
N LEU A 131 -8.97 -19.40 7.33
CA LEU A 131 -9.01 -20.23 8.52
C LEU A 131 -8.17 -19.66 9.65
N LEU A 132 -6.94 -19.23 9.30
CA LEU A 132 -5.95 -18.75 10.24
C LEU A 132 -4.98 -17.83 9.51
N ARG A 133 -4.46 -16.82 10.22
CA ARG A 133 -3.25 -16.09 9.81
C ARG A 133 -2.17 -16.28 10.88
N SER A 134 -0.97 -16.67 10.45
CA SER A 134 0.22 -16.77 11.29
C SER A 134 1.21 -15.69 10.89
N ASP A 135 1.57 -14.81 11.82
CA ASP A 135 2.50 -13.71 11.58
C ASP A 135 3.84 -14.01 12.28
N ARG A 136 4.92 -14.04 11.51
CA ARG A 136 6.30 -14.01 12.01
C ARG A 136 6.86 -12.63 11.73
N GLU A 137 7.18 -11.86 12.76
CA GLU A 137 7.57 -10.47 12.58
C GLU A 137 8.61 -10.00 13.58
N ASP A 138 9.37 -8.98 13.20
CA ASP A 138 10.25 -8.20 14.06
C ASP A 138 9.85 -6.73 13.95
N THR A 139 9.39 -6.15 15.04
CA THR A 139 8.90 -4.77 15.11
C THR A 139 9.93 -3.79 15.68
N ARG A 140 11.11 -4.28 16.05
CA ARG A 140 12.18 -3.43 16.60
C ARG A 140 12.67 -2.43 15.53
N PRO A 141 13.07 -1.23 15.92
CA PRO A 141 13.78 -0.33 15.02
C PRO A 141 14.95 -1.03 14.32
N ILE A 142 15.22 -0.66 13.08
CA ILE A 142 16.43 -1.12 12.39
C ILE A 142 17.68 -0.57 13.09
N HIS A 143 18.80 -1.27 12.92
CA HIS A 143 20.06 -0.84 13.53
C HIS A 143 20.47 0.56 13.06
N PRO A 144 20.94 1.49 13.94
CA PRO A 144 21.21 2.89 13.58
C PRO A 144 22.12 3.04 12.36
N LYS A 145 23.19 2.27 12.23
CA LYS A 145 24.08 2.30 11.04
C LYS A 145 23.36 1.89 9.75
N LEU A 146 22.36 1.01 9.84
CA LEU A 146 21.53 0.64 8.71
C LEU A 146 20.54 1.76 8.37
N ALA A 147 19.99 2.45 9.37
CA ALA A 147 19.13 3.62 9.15
C ALA A 147 19.90 4.74 8.42
N GLU A 148 21.12 5.04 8.85
CA GLU A 148 22.01 6.00 8.15
C GLU A 148 22.31 5.58 6.71
N ARG A 149 22.58 4.29 6.47
CA ARG A 149 22.82 3.75 5.13
C ARG A 149 21.57 3.84 4.25
N LEU A 150 20.41 3.47 4.81
CA LEU A 150 19.11 3.56 4.15
C LEU A 150 18.80 5.00 3.74
N LEU A 151 18.96 5.94 4.67
CA LEU A 151 18.76 7.38 4.40
C LEU A 151 19.65 7.85 3.25
N ARG A 152 20.93 7.53 3.28
CA ARG A 152 21.88 7.94 2.23
C ARG A 152 21.47 7.40 0.86
N ILE A 153 21.05 6.15 0.77
CA ILE A 153 20.58 5.51 -0.47
C ILE A 153 19.29 6.19 -0.95
N ALA A 154 18.29 6.32 -0.07
CA ALA A 154 17.00 6.88 -0.42
C ALA A 154 17.10 8.35 -0.83
N VAL A 155 17.88 9.18 -0.10
CA VAL A 155 18.12 10.58 -0.47
C VAL A 155 18.80 10.67 -1.84
N GLY A 156 19.78 9.80 -2.13
CA GLY A 156 20.42 9.74 -3.44
C GLY A 156 19.43 9.41 -4.58
N ALA A 157 18.43 8.58 -4.31
CA ALA A 157 17.41 8.18 -5.30
C ALA A 157 16.31 9.25 -5.53
N ILE A 158 16.07 10.18 -4.58
CA ILE A 158 15.01 11.20 -4.69
C ILE A 158 15.11 12.01 -5.97
N SER A 159 16.31 12.41 -6.38
CA SER A 159 16.51 13.26 -7.57
C SER A 159 16.10 12.56 -8.88
N ALA A 160 16.25 11.25 -8.95
CA ALA A 160 15.92 10.43 -10.12
C ALA A 160 14.42 10.02 -10.17
N THR A 161 13.65 10.33 -9.13
CA THR A 161 12.25 9.97 -9.01
C THR A 161 11.34 11.20 -8.98
N SER A 162 10.06 11.02 -9.25
CA SER A 162 9.06 12.10 -9.29
C SER A 162 8.33 12.27 -7.97
N ILE A 163 8.24 11.22 -7.17
CA ILE A 163 7.50 11.20 -5.91
C ILE A 163 8.13 10.19 -4.94
N LEU A 164 8.03 10.49 -3.64
CA LEU A 164 8.41 9.59 -2.55
C LEU A 164 7.17 8.95 -1.93
N VAL A 165 7.19 7.63 -1.73
CA VAL A 165 6.21 6.88 -0.93
C VAL A 165 6.90 6.32 0.30
N LEU A 166 6.38 6.63 1.48
CA LEU A 166 6.75 6.04 2.77
C LEU A 166 5.65 5.07 3.19
N SER A 167 5.96 3.77 3.26
CA SER A 167 4.98 2.73 3.61
C SER A 167 5.35 2.10 4.96
N ASP A 168 4.68 2.56 6.03
CA ASP A 168 4.95 2.18 7.43
C ASP A 168 3.95 1.15 7.95
N TYR A 169 4.40 -0.09 8.04
CA TYR A 169 3.69 -1.21 8.67
C TYR A 169 4.15 -1.48 10.11
N ARG A 170 4.87 -0.53 10.72
CA ARG A 170 5.41 -0.62 12.08
C ARG A 170 6.38 -1.81 12.25
N LYS A 171 7.19 -2.08 11.21
CA LYS A 171 8.23 -3.11 11.26
C LYS A 171 9.64 -2.49 11.36
N GLY A 172 9.71 -1.20 11.71
CA GLY A 172 10.91 -0.53 12.17
C GLY A 172 11.80 0.09 11.11
N VAL A 173 11.49 -0.01 9.82
CA VAL A 173 12.28 0.62 8.74
C VAL A 173 12.20 2.15 8.82
N LEU A 174 11.02 2.69 9.06
CA LEU A 174 10.77 4.14 9.16
C LEU A 174 10.80 4.66 10.61
N SER A 175 11.50 3.99 11.51
CA SER A 175 11.59 4.37 12.93
C SER A 175 12.51 5.59 13.17
N GLY A 176 12.41 6.18 14.35
CA GLY A 176 13.23 7.34 14.74
C GLY A 176 12.96 8.55 13.83
N THR A 177 14.01 9.15 13.32
CA THR A 177 13.99 10.37 12.46
C THR A 177 13.91 10.05 10.98
N VAL A 178 14.03 8.78 10.56
CA VAL A 178 14.14 8.35 9.15
C VAL A 178 13.01 8.93 8.29
N ALA A 179 11.76 8.83 8.74
CA ALA A 179 10.62 9.34 8.00
C ALA A 179 10.67 10.87 7.82
N ALA A 180 10.93 11.61 8.90
CA ALA A 180 11.00 13.07 8.87
C ALA A 180 12.15 13.58 7.98
N GLU A 181 13.31 12.92 8.03
CA GLU A 181 14.46 13.26 7.19
C GLU A 181 14.18 13.03 5.70
N LEU A 182 13.51 11.91 5.35
CA LEU A 182 13.11 11.62 3.97
C LEU A 182 12.06 12.61 3.44
N ILE A 183 11.08 13.00 4.26
CA ILE A 183 10.09 14.03 3.89
C ILE A 183 10.79 15.38 3.65
N ALA A 184 11.71 15.75 4.54
CA ALA A 184 12.47 16.99 4.39
C ALA A 184 13.35 16.97 3.12
N ALA A 185 14.02 15.87 2.83
CA ALA A 185 14.83 15.69 1.62
C ALA A 185 13.98 15.73 0.34
N ALA A 186 12.82 15.07 0.32
CA ALA A 186 11.89 15.15 -0.81
C ALA A 186 11.43 16.58 -1.06
N LYS A 187 11.04 17.30 0.00
CA LYS A 187 10.63 18.70 -0.08
C LYS A 187 11.75 19.60 -0.59
N ALA A 188 12.97 19.42 -0.12
CA ALA A 188 14.14 20.16 -0.59
C ALA A 188 14.44 19.93 -2.08
N ALA A 189 14.17 18.72 -2.57
CA ALA A 189 14.29 18.35 -3.99
C ALA A 189 13.06 18.75 -4.84
N GLY A 190 12.04 19.41 -4.28
CA GLY A 190 10.80 19.75 -4.97
C GLY A 190 9.96 18.53 -5.34
N ARG A 191 10.08 17.42 -4.58
CA ARG A 191 9.32 16.19 -4.78
C ARG A 191 8.24 16.07 -3.73
N GLN A 192 7.05 15.61 -4.16
CA GLN A 192 5.96 15.32 -3.25
C GLN A 192 6.21 14.00 -2.49
N SER A 193 5.60 13.91 -1.30
CA SER A 193 5.67 12.74 -0.43
C SER A 193 4.27 12.20 -0.12
N ILE A 194 4.13 10.87 -0.19
CA ILE A 194 2.94 10.12 0.23
C ILE A 194 3.33 9.24 1.41
N VAL A 195 2.51 9.23 2.45
CA VAL A 195 2.70 8.38 3.62
C VAL A 195 1.51 7.41 3.73
N ASP A 196 1.78 6.13 3.60
CA ASP A 196 0.87 5.04 3.96
C ASP A 196 1.21 4.57 5.36
N LEU A 197 0.33 4.82 6.31
CA LEU A 197 0.58 4.61 7.73
C LEU A 197 -0.45 3.67 8.35
N ARG A 198 0.04 2.75 9.19
CA ARG A 198 -0.75 1.78 9.96
C ARG A 198 -0.68 2.08 11.47
N SER A 199 -0.82 3.35 11.84
CA SER A 199 -0.84 3.80 13.25
C SER A 199 -1.38 5.22 13.34
N ASN A 200 -1.48 5.73 14.57
CA ASN A 200 -1.84 7.12 14.87
C ASN A 200 -0.64 7.99 15.26
N ASP A 201 0.59 7.56 14.96
CA ASP A 201 1.80 8.36 15.22
C ASP A 201 2.06 9.36 14.08
N TRP A 202 1.12 10.29 13.93
CA TRP A 202 1.11 11.28 12.85
C TRP A 202 2.29 12.25 12.89
N GLN A 203 2.81 12.54 14.09
CA GLN A 203 3.87 13.51 14.29
C GLN A 203 5.16 13.16 13.54
N ARG A 204 5.51 11.88 13.44
CA ARG A 204 6.70 11.43 12.71
C ARG A 204 6.67 11.76 11.22
N PHE A 205 5.48 11.98 10.68
CA PHE A 205 5.27 12.21 9.25
C PHE A 205 4.77 13.62 8.95
N ALA A 206 4.82 14.52 9.94
CA ALA A 206 4.35 15.90 9.80
C ALA A 206 4.98 16.60 8.59
N GLY A 207 4.16 17.34 7.85
CA GLY A 207 4.58 18.10 6.66
C GLY A 207 4.63 17.30 5.36
N ALA A 208 4.23 16.02 5.35
CA ALA A 208 4.06 15.26 4.11
C ALA A 208 2.93 15.83 3.24
N ASP A 209 3.06 15.71 1.92
CA ASP A 209 2.06 16.22 0.98
C ASP A 209 0.76 15.42 1.02
N PHE A 210 0.86 14.10 1.15
CA PHE A 210 -0.30 13.20 1.24
C PHE A 210 -0.14 12.21 2.40
N LEU A 211 -1.21 12.04 3.16
CA LEU A 211 -1.34 10.99 4.16
C LEU A 211 -2.47 10.04 3.74
N VAL A 212 -2.22 8.72 3.86
CA VAL A 212 -3.18 7.67 3.47
C VAL A 212 -3.50 6.79 4.68
N PRO A 213 -4.29 7.27 5.65
CA PRO A 213 -4.64 6.55 6.87
C PRO A 213 -5.83 5.63 6.66
N HIS A 214 -6.05 4.67 7.57
CA HIS A 214 -7.33 4.02 7.71
C HIS A 214 -8.30 4.88 8.55
N ALA A 215 -9.59 4.76 8.27
CA ALA A 215 -10.62 5.48 9.03
C ALA A 215 -10.59 5.16 10.53
N HIS A 216 -10.34 3.89 10.90
CA HIS A 216 -10.23 3.50 12.30
C HIS A 216 -9.01 4.08 13.01
N ASP A 217 -7.87 4.25 12.32
CA ASP A 217 -6.69 4.91 12.89
C ASP A 217 -6.95 6.42 13.08
N LEU A 218 -7.69 7.03 12.14
CA LEU A 218 -8.02 8.45 12.16
C LEU A 218 -8.99 8.81 13.29
N LEU A 219 -9.98 7.96 13.56
CA LEU A 219 -11.07 8.23 14.51
C LEU A 219 -10.85 7.60 15.88
N GLY A 220 -9.91 6.65 16.01
CA GLY A 220 -9.66 5.90 17.23
C GLY A 220 -10.75 4.88 17.59
N HIS A 221 -11.74 4.66 16.74
CA HIS A 221 -12.81 3.68 16.90
C HIS A 221 -13.38 3.18 15.56
N SER A 222 -14.39 2.31 15.61
CA SER A 222 -14.87 1.42 14.56
C SER A 222 -15.16 2.03 13.18
N ASN A 223 -15.21 1.15 12.20
CA ASN A 223 -15.33 1.37 10.75
C ASN A 223 -16.64 2.02 10.25
N GLN A 224 -17.62 2.36 11.12
CA GLN A 224 -18.92 2.93 10.74
C GLN A 224 -18.96 4.46 10.83
N ALA A 225 -17.85 5.13 10.53
CA ALA A 225 -17.80 6.58 10.53
C ALA A 225 -18.53 7.16 9.32
N ASN A 226 -19.38 8.13 9.57
CA ASN A 226 -20.06 8.86 8.52
C ASN A 226 -19.13 9.87 7.81
N ASP A 227 -19.55 10.38 6.68
CA ASP A 227 -18.77 11.31 5.86
C ASP A 227 -18.39 12.60 6.58
N THR A 228 -19.25 13.09 7.47
CA THR A 228 -19.04 14.32 8.26
C THR A 228 -17.94 14.12 9.29
N GLU A 229 -17.94 13.01 10.03
CA GLU A 229 -16.92 12.66 11.02
C GLU A 229 -15.55 12.48 10.36
N ILE A 230 -15.49 11.73 9.26
CA ILE A 230 -14.26 11.54 8.46
C ILE A 230 -13.71 12.89 7.99
N THR A 231 -14.58 13.76 7.46
CA THR A 231 -14.16 15.06 6.95
C THR A 231 -13.61 15.95 8.07
N ALA A 232 -14.31 16.04 9.20
CA ALA A 232 -13.88 16.85 10.34
C ALA A 232 -12.55 16.37 10.93
N ALA A 233 -12.40 15.06 11.16
CA ALA A 233 -11.17 14.47 11.68
C ALA A 233 -10.00 14.64 10.72
N ALA A 234 -10.21 14.41 9.41
CA ALA A 234 -9.19 14.59 8.39
C ALA A 234 -8.72 16.04 8.26
N GLN A 235 -9.64 17.02 8.30
CA GLN A 235 -9.29 18.44 8.28
C GLN A 235 -8.52 18.87 9.54
N SER A 236 -8.91 18.40 10.71
CA SER A 236 -8.20 18.64 11.96
C SER A 236 -6.79 18.09 11.90
N LEU A 237 -6.62 16.81 11.51
CA LEU A 237 -5.32 16.17 11.38
C LEU A 237 -4.43 16.88 10.36
N ARG A 238 -5.00 17.23 9.19
CA ARG A 238 -4.32 17.94 8.11
C ARG A 238 -3.72 19.27 8.58
N THR A 239 -4.50 20.05 9.32
CA THR A 239 -4.05 21.37 9.82
C THR A 239 -3.04 21.23 10.94
N THR A 240 -3.27 20.34 11.89
CA THR A 240 -2.41 20.13 13.08
C THR A 240 -1.00 19.68 12.66
N HIS A 241 -0.89 18.73 11.73
CA HIS A 241 0.39 18.16 11.32
C HIS A 241 0.90 18.68 9.96
N LYS A 242 0.21 19.69 9.38
CA LYS A 242 0.59 20.34 8.11
C LYS A 242 0.66 19.37 6.92
N PHE A 243 -0.24 18.40 6.87
CA PHE A 243 -0.40 17.56 5.67
C PHE A 243 -1.07 18.36 4.55
N GLY A 244 -0.67 18.12 3.29
CA GLY A 244 -1.30 18.76 2.13
C GLY A 244 -2.71 18.25 1.90
N ALA A 245 -2.88 16.93 1.82
CA ALA A 245 -4.16 16.25 1.63
C ALA A 245 -4.17 14.87 2.32
N LEU A 246 -5.37 14.33 2.53
CA LEU A 246 -5.58 12.97 3.01
C LEU A 246 -6.37 12.14 1.99
N LEU A 247 -6.01 10.86 1.85
CA LEU A 247 -6.80 9.85 1.19
C LEU A 247 -7.16 8.76 2.22
N VAL A 248 -8.30 8.90 2.87
CA VAL A 248 -8.72 8.03 3.98
C VAL A 248 -9.30 6.73 3.42
N LYS A 249 -8.74 5.58 3.86
CA LYS A 249 -9.21 4.23 3.53
C LYS A 249 -10.35 3.85 4.46
N ARG A 250 -11.54 3.55 3.91
CA ARG A 250 -12.77 3.28 4.65
C ARG A 250 -13.25 1.83 4.54
N GLY A 251 -12.37 0.92 4.18
CA GLY A 251 -12.73 -0.48 3.96
C GLY A 251 -13.74 -0.63 2.81
N THR A 252 -14.85 -1.31 3.07
CA THR A 252 -15.95 -1.51 2.11
C THR A 252 -16.65 -0.22 1.69
N ASP A 253 -16.58 0.85 2.50
CA ASP A 253 -17.17 2.16 2.19
C ASP A 253 -16.33 2.96 1.19
N GLY A 254 -15.17 2.45 0.78
CA GLY A 254 -14.33 3.06 -0.25
C GLY A 254 -13.26 4.01 0.28
N LEU A 255 -13.10 5.14 -0.39
CA LEU A 255 -12.07 6.14 -0.07
C LEU A 255 -12.68 7.52 0.14
N SER A 256 -12.03 8.36 0.95
CA SER A 256 -12.35 9.78 1.05
C SER A 256 -11.10 10.61 0.80
N TYR A 257 -11.13 11.48 -0.21
CA TYR A 257 -10.09 12.46 -0.49
C TYR A 257 -10.45 13.80 0.12
N ILE A 258 -9.57 14.36 0.93
CA ILE A 258 -9.76 15.62 1.63
C ILE A 258 -8.51 16.50 1.50
N ASP A 259 -8.63 17.68 0.90
CA ASP A 259 -7.63 18.74 0.90
C ASP A 259 -8.19 20.03 1.53
N ALA A 260 -7.46 21.16 1.41
CA ALA A 260 -7.88 22.44 1.96
C ALA A 260 -9.17 23.01 1.35
N LYS A 261 -9.54 22.58 0.13
CA LYS A 261 -10.63 23.16 -0.66
C LYS A 261 -11.66 22.12 -1.11
N THR A 262 -11.31 20.83 -1.01
CA THR A 262 -12.09 19.76 -1.64
C THR A 262 -12.28 18.62 -0.68
N THR A 263 -13.49 18.10 -0.64
CA THR A 263 -13.84 16.80 -0.07
C THR A 263 -14.55 15.97 -1.11
N LEU A 264 -14.08 14.74 -1.33
CA LEU A 264 -14.69 13.76 -2.22
C LEU A 264 -14.84 12.44 -1.48
N HIS A 265 -16.03 11.93 -1.34
CA HIS A 265 -16.32 10.59 -0.88
C HIS A 265 -16.53 9.69 -2.10
N LEU A 266 -15.74 8.64 -2.19
CA LEU A 266 -15.61 7.75 -3.35
C LEU A 266 -15.99 6.33 -2.91
N PRO A 267 -17.30 5.97 -2.97
CA PRO A 267 -17.76 4.66 -2.50
C PRO A 267 -17.26 3.53 -3.39
N LEU A 268 -17.04 2.34 -2.79
CA LEU A 268 -16.92 1.08 -3.51
C LEU A 268 -18.32 0.49 -3.70
N LYS A 269 -18.52 -0.25 -4.80
CA LYS A 269 -19.74 -1.04 -4.97
C LYS A 269 -19.59 -2.30 -4.11
N SER A 270 -20.42 -2.42 -3.08
CA SER A 270 -20.35 -3.49 -2.07
C SER A 270 -20.55 -4.90 -2.64
N ASP A 271 -21.34 -5.03 -3.70
CA ASP A 271 -21.78 -6.30 -4.26
C ASP A 271 -20.65 -7.05 -5.00
N GLU A 272 -19.54 -6.36 -5.29
CA GLU A 272 -18.38 -6.91 -6.00
C GLU A 272 -17.19 -7.21 -5.07
N THR A 273 -17.26 -6.86 -3.77
CA THR A 273 -16.11 -6.98 -2.86
C THR A 273 -16.05 -8.37 -2.21
N ILE A 274 -15.00 -9.13 -2.52
CA ILE A 274 -14.72 -10.47 -1.97
C ILE A 274 -13.71 -10.38 -0.83
N ASP A 275 -12.60 -9.68 -1.06
CA ASP A 275 -11.49 -9.49 -0.11
C ASP A 275 -10.89 -8.09 -0.29
N LEU A 276 -10.51 -7.45 0.83
CA LEU A 276 -9.84 -6.14 0.80
C LEU A 276 -8.32 -6.25 1.02
N ALA A 277 -7.78 -7.47 1.08
CA ALA A 277 -6.34 -7.66 1.19
C ALA A 277 -5.62 -7.01 -0.01
N GLY A 278 -4.64 -6.15 0.27
CA GLY A 278 -3.90 -5.43 -0.77
C GLY A 278 -4.61 -4.24 -1.43
N ALA A 279 -5.92 -4.06 -1.25
CA ALA A 279 -6.65 -2.94 -1.86
C ALA A 279 -6.11 -1.56 -1.41
N GLY A 280 -5.69 -1.46 -0.15
CA GLY A 280 -5.06 -0.24 0.39
C GLY A 280 -3.73 0.07 -0.29
N ASP A 281 -2.91 -0.94 -0.55
CA ASP A 281 -1.59 -0.80 -1.19
C ASP A 281 -1.77 -0.46 -2.68
N ALA A 282 -2.77 -1.05 -3.34
CA ALA A 282 -3.17 -0.71 -4.71
C ALA A 282 -3.62 0.75 -4.83
N ALA A 283 -4.38 1.25 -3.82
CA ALA A 283 -4.77 2.67 -3.77
C ALA A 283 -3.54 3.59 -3.65
N VAL A 284 -2.60 3.26 -2.77
CA VAL A 284 -1.36 4.03 -2.58
C VAL A 284 -0.52 4.02 -3.86
N ALA A 285 -0.32 2.85 -4.46
CA ALA A 285 0.44 2.70 -5.70
C ALA A 285 -0.18 3.50 -6.86
N THR A 286 -1.51 3.43 -7.01
CA THR A 286 -2.23 4.15 -8.06
C THR A 286 -2.21 5.65 -7.83
N LEU A 287 -2.40 6.12 -6.60
CA LEU A 287 -2.25 7.52 -6.22
C LEU A 287 -0.84 8.03 -6.56
N ALA A 288 0.19 7.27 -6.15
CA ALA A 288 1.58 7.61 -6.39
C ALA A 288 1.92 7.69 -7.87
N ALA A 289 1.55 6.68 -8.66
CA ALA A 289 1.77 6.66 -10.10
C ALA A 289 1.07 7.82 -10.81
N ALA A 290 -0.18 8.14 -10.40
CA ALA A 290 -0.95 9.22 -10.98
C ALA A 290 -0.32 10.60 -10.67
N LEU A 291 0.03 10.87 -9.42
CA LEU A 291 0.68 12.12 -9.02
C LEU A 291 2.05 12.27 -9.66
N ALA A 292 2.86 11.20 -9.70
CA ALA A 292 4.16 11.17 -10.37
C ALA A 292 4.06 11.46 -11.89
N ALA A 293 2.96 11.06 -12.53
CA ALA A 293 2.66 11.35 -13.93
C ALA A 293 2.05 12.75 -14.15
N GLY A 294 1.95 13.59 -13.12
CA GLY A 294 1.41 14.95 -13.19
C GLY A 294 -0.13 15.02 -13.28
N ILE A 295 -0.82 13.96 -12.85
CA ILE A 295 -2.29 13.91 -12.84
C ILE A 295 -2.80 14.64 -11.60
N ALA A 296 -3.88 15.42 -11.78
CA ALA A 296 -4.49 16.20 -10.70
C ALA A 296 -4.95 15.29 -9.55
N PRO A 297 -4.79 15.69 -8.27
CA PRO A 297 -5.07 14.85 -7.10
C PRO A 297 -6.49 14.28 -7.05
N ARG A 298 -7.49 15.02 -7.50
CA ARG A 298 -8.90 14.55 -7.56
C ARG A 298 -9.08 13.39 -8.54
N ILE A 299 -8.40 13.44 -9.68
CA ILE A 299 -8.41 12.37 -10.68
C ILE A 299 -7.62 11.17 -10.16
N ALA A 300 -6.45 11.41 -9.55
CA ALA A 300 -5.64 10.38 -8.90
C ALA A 300 -6.42 9.62 -7.82
N ALA A 301 -7.20 10.31 -6.98
CA ALA A 301 -8.05 9.68 -5.97
C ALA A 301 -9.16 8.79 -6.59
N ARG A 302 -9.76 9.21 -7.72
CA ARG A 302 -10.74 8.38 -8.45
C ARG A 302 -10.10 7.14 -9.07
N LEU A 303 -8.89 7.26 -9.62
CA LEU A 303 -8.13 6.10 -10.11
C LEU A 303 -7.78 5.14 -8.98
N ALA A 304 -7.36 5.66 -7.82
CA ALA A 304 -7.10 4.87 -6.63
C ALA A 304 -8.34 4.10 -6.15
N GLN A 305 -9.53 4.73 -6.20
CA GLN A 305 -10.79 4.06 -5.86
C GLN A 305 -11.15 2.96 -6.87
N ALA A 306 -10.94 3.18 -8.17
CA ALA A 306 -11.18 2.16 -9.19
C ALA A 306 -10.21 0.97 -9.01
N ALA A 307 -8.95 1.23 -8.65
CA ALA A 307 -7.95 0.21 -8.32
C ALA A 307 -8.35 -0.63 -7.10
N CYS A 308 -8.85 0.01 -6.03
CA CYS A 308 -9.42 -0.71 -4.87
C CYS A 308 -10.53 -1.68 -5.29
N GLY A 309 -11.44 -1.25 -6.16
CA GLY A 309 -12.54 -2.08 -6.64
C GLY A 309 -12.06 -3.29 -7.46
N LEU A 310 -10.98 -3.14 -8.23
CA LEU A 310 -10.39 -4.27 -8.98
C LEU A 310 -9.77 -5.31 -8.06
N ILE A 311 -9.03 -4.88 -7.03
CA ILE A 311 -8.43 -5.80 -6.05
C ILE A 311 -9.50 -6.43 -5.17
N GLY A 312 -10.47 -5.65 -4.68
CA GLY A 312 -11.55 -6.14 -3.84
C GLY A 312 -12.39 -7.25 -4.48
N ALA A 313 -12.41 -7.34 -5.80
CA ALA A 313 -13.10 -8.39 -6.55
C ALA A 313 -12.30 -9.70 -6.70
N GLN A 314 -11.09 -9.77 -6.12
CA GLN A 314 -10.20 -10.93 -6.18
C GLN A 314 -9.90 -11.46 -4.78
N LEU A 315 -9.43 -12.69 -4.68
CA LEU A 315 -8.88 -13.24 -3.44
C LEU A 315 -7.38 -12.95 -3.37
N GLY A 316 -6.93 -12.48 -2.21
CA GLY A 316 -5.51 -12.23 -1.96
C GLY A 316 -5.03 -10.84 -2.37
N SER A 317 -3.72 -10.61 -2.25
CA SER A 317 -3.07 -9.33 -2.56
C SER A 317 -2.83 -9.14 -4.06
N GLY A 318 -3.88 -9.18 -4.86
CA GLY A 318 -3.80 -9.06 -6.31
C GLY A 318 -3.09 -7.79 -6.79
N VAL A 319 -2.69 -7.79 -8.07
CA VAL A 319 -1.99 -6.68 -8.74
C VAL A 319 -2.93 -5.94 -9.68
N VAL A 320 -2.96 -4.63 -9.58
CA VAL A 320 -3.67 -3.78 -10.54
C VAL A 320 -2.86 -3.63 -11.81
N HIS A 321 -3.34 -4.20 -12.91
CA HIS A 321 -2.78 -3.98 -14.23
C HIS A 321 -3.40 -2.75 -14.90
N ALA A 322 -2.58 -1.95 -15.59
CA ALA A 322 -3.03 -0.75 -16.29
C ALA A 322 -4.15 -1.06 -17.31
N SER A 323 -4.11 -2.21 -17.98
CA SER A 323 -5.16 -2.67 -18.90
C SER A 323 -6.50 -2.89 -18.20
N ALA A 324 -6.50 -3.58 -17.05
CA ALA A 324 -7.71 -3.82 -16.27
C ALA A 324 -8.28 -2.50 -15.70
N LEU A 325 -7.39 -1.61 -15.23
CA LEU A 325 -7.80 -0.30 -14.74
C LEU A 325 -8.41 0.55 -15.87
N LEU A 326 -7.85 0.47 -17.09
CA LEU A 326 -8.38 1.17 -18.25
C LEU A 326 -9.80 0.72 -18.61
N VAL A 327 -10.07 -0.59 -18.60
CA VAL A 327 -11.41 -1.16 -18.80
C VAL A 327 -12.36 -0.65 -17.72
N LYS A 328 -11.98 -0.78 -16.43
CA LYS A 328 -12.83 -0.39 -15.28
C LYS A 328 -13.25 1.08 -15.34
N VAL A 329 -12.37 1.99 -15.75
CA VAL A 329 -12.69 3.43 -15.83
C VAL A 329 -13.34 3.83 -17.17
N GLY A 330 -13.27 3.00 -18.21
CA GLY A 330 -13.90 3.21 -19.50
C GLY A 330 -15.36 2.77 -19.55
N GLU A 331 -15.77 1.86 -18.66
CA GLU A 331 -17.14 1.33 -18.56
C GLU A 331 -18.09 2.23 -17.71
N GLY A 332 -17.58 3.24 -17.07
CA GLY A 332 -18.32 4.20 -16.22
C GLY A 332 -18.56 5.54 -16.91
#